data_e841f9fdc6709eea5134270c48ea307a
#
_entry.id   e841f9fdc6709eea5134270c48ea307a
#
_cell.length_a   1.000
_cell.length_b   1.000
_cell.length_c   1.000
_cell.angle_alpha   90.00
_cell.angle_beta   90.00
_cell.angle_gamma   90.00
#
_symmetry.space_group_name_H-M   'P 1'
#
loop_
_entity.id
_entity.type
_entity.pdbx_description
1 polymer ?
#
loop_
_entity_poly.entity_id
_entity_poly.type
_entity_poly.pdbx_seq_one_letter_code
_entity_poly.pdbx_strand_id
1 'polypeptide(L)'
;VYSYADLYDNFGDTFDQIDWEKNPTKRVLVLGLGLGSIPLLLQKHLGQDFDCTAVEIDEAVIGLASTYGLPAITAPLEVICADAQAYLAQTTAKFDLICMDVFLDDVVPEDFEQQTFLADMKDCLNPNGFILYNRLAATWHDARASEAFYKDQFLAVFPEGAYLSLKGNMMLTNKQGLF
;
A
#
# COMPACT_ATOMS: atom_id res chain seq x y z
N VAL A 1 16.70 -2.91 -2.96
CA VAL A 1 16.59 -2.66 -4.41
C VAL A 1 15.23 -2.02 -4.65
N TYR A 2 15.21 -0.79 -5.16
CA TYR A 2 13.96 -0.12 -5.51
C TYR A 2 13.48 -0.64 -6.87
N SER A 3 12.24 -1.15 -6.93
CA SER A 3 11.65 -1.62 -8.17
C SER A 3 11.16 -0.45 -9.04
N TYR A 4 11.35 -0.58 -10.33
CA TYR A 4 10.81 0.36 -11.33
C TYR A 4 9.41 -0.10 -11.74
N ALA A 5 8.54 0.81 -12.12
CA ALA A 5 7.10 0.59 -12.35
C ALA A 5 6.75 -0.56 -13.29
N ASP A 6 7.57 -0.85 -14.28
CA ASP A 6 7.41 -1.93 -15.25
C ASP A 6 7.91 -3.30 -14.77
N LEU A 7 8.54 -3.33 -13.57
CA LEU A 7 9.05 -4.52 -12.91
C LEU A 7 8.38 -4.77 -11.54
N TYR A 8 7.33 -4.00 -11.21
CA TYR A 8 6.65 -4.06 -9.93
C TYR A 8 5.32 -4.82 -10.05
N ASP A 9 5.44 -6.13 -10.28
CA ASP A 9 4.32 -6.99 -10.64
C ASP A 9 3.28 -7.13 -9.52
N ASN A 10 3.68 -7.13 -8.23
CA ASN A 10 2.79 -7.41 -7.10
C ASN A 10 1.59 -6.44 -7.01
N PHE A 11 1.79 -5.12 -7.07
CA PHE A 11 0.69 -4.17 -7.11
C PHE A 11 0.00 -4.14 -8.47
N GLY A 12 0.76 -4.30 -9.58
CA GLY A 12 0.18 -4.41 -10.92
C GLY A 12 -0.81 -5.56 -11.01
N ASP A 13 -0.37 -6.77 -10.68
CA ASP A 13 -1.21 -7.97 -10.68
C ASP A 13 -2.40 -7.86 -9.71
N THR A 14 -2.21 -7.17 -8.57
CA THR A 14 -3.29 -6.90 -7.61
C THR A 14 -4.34 -5.96 -8.19
N PHE A 15 -3.93 -4.85 -8.79
CA PHE A 15 -4.84 -3.86 -9.38
C PHE A 15 -5.64 -4.44 -10.54
N ASP A 16 -5.06 -5.36 -11.31
CA ASP A 16 -5.73 -6.08 -12.40
C ASP A 16 -6.88 -7.00 -11.89
N GLN A 17 -6.87 -7.40 -10.62
CA GLN A 17 -7.92 -8.23 -10.01
C GLN A 17 -9.07 -7.41 -9.41
N ILE A 18 -8.93 -6.09 -9.28
CA ILE A 18 -9.91 -5.24 -8.62
C ILE A 18 -10.96 -4.74 -9.63
N ASP A 19 -12.23 -4.94 -9.30
CA ASP A 19 -13.35 -4.32 -10.01
C ASP A 19 -13.49 -2.85 -9.54
N TRP A 20 -12.86 -1.92 -10.26
CA TRP A 20 -12.83 -0.50 -9.92
C TRP A 20 -14.19 0.20 -10.04
N GLU A 21 -15.13 -0.36 -10.80
CA GLU A 21 -16.50 0.18 -10.86
C GLU A 21 -17.25 -0.06 -9.54
N LYS A 22 -17.03 -1.22 -8.93
CA LYS A 22 -17.59 -1.56 -7.60
C LYS A 22 -16.82 -0.95 -6.44
N ASN A 23 -15.56 -0.57 -6.66
CA ASN A 23 -14.67 0.00 -5.66
C ASN A 23 -14.20 1.40 -6.09
N PRO A 24 -15.11 2.39 -6.19
CA PRO A 24 -14.76 3.74 -6.63
C PRO A 24 -13.71 4.34 -5.69
N THR A 25 -12.60 4.80 -6.26
CA THR A 25 -11.42 5.25 -5.54
C THR A 25 -11.04 6.65 -6.03
N LYS A 26 -11.06 7.63 -5.14
CA LYS A 26 -10.72 9.03 -5.43
C LYS A 26 -9.55 9.53 -4.59
N ARG A 27 -9.44 9.07 -3.35
CA ARG A 27 -8.40 9.48 -2.43
C ARG A 27 -7.54 8.30 -2.04
N VAL A 28 -6.28 8.35 -2.39
CA VAL A 28 -5.31 7.25 -2.19
C VAL A 28 -4.20 7.70 -1.26
N LEU A 29 -3.87 6.86 -0.30
CA LEU A 29 -2.67 6.97 0.51
C LEU A 29 -1.70 5.86 0.13
N VAL A 30 -0.45 6.22 -0.10
CA VAL A 30 0.66 5.28 -0.31
C VAL A 30 1.65 5.46 0.83
N LEU A 31 1.84 4.43 1.62
CA LEU A 31 2.87 4.35 2.66
C LEU A 31 4.06 3.56 2.11
N GLY A 32 5.17 4.26 1.93
CA GLY A 32 6.33 3.80 1.15
C GLY A 32 6.21 4.18 -0.32
N LEU A 33 6.75 5.34 -0.70
CA LEU A 33 6.71 5.84 -2.08
C LEU A 33 7.63 5.04 -3.00
N GLY A 34 8.83 4.69 -2.53
CA GLY A 34 9.88 4.16 -3.37
C GLY A 34 10.15 5.09 -4.56
N LEU A 35 10.20 4.55 -5.77
CA LEU A 35 10.34 5.36 -7.00
C LEU A 35 9.00 5.80 -7.63
N GLY A 36 7.88 5.64 -6.93
CA GLY A 36 6.55 6.05 -7.41
C GLY A 36 5.84 5.01 -8.27
N SER A 37 6.18 3.74 -8.12
CA SER A 37 5.58 2.65 -8.91
C SER A 37 4.08 2.49 -8.65
N ILE A 38 3.64 2.56 -7.39
CA ILE A 38 2.22 2.38 -7.03
C ILE A 38 1.33 3.45 -7.66
N PRO A 39 1.56 4.77 -7.48
CA PRO A 39 0.72 5.77 -8.10
C PRO A 39 0.78 5.73 -9.64
N LEU A 40 1.92 5.37 -10.24
CA LEU A 40 2.02 5.19 -11.70
C LEU A 40 1.20 3.99 -12.20
N LEU A 41 1.17 2.89 -11.48
CA LEU A 41 0.35 1.73 -11.81
C LEU A 41 -1.14 2.02 -11.63
N LEU A 42 -1.53 2.69 -10.54
CA LEU A 42 -2.92 3.12 -10.32
C LEU A 42 -3.44 4.00 -11.45
N GLN A 43 -2.61 4.88 -12.00
CA GLN A 43 -2.97 5.74 -13.12
C GLN A 43 -3.39 4.95 -14.37
N LYS A 44 -2.92 3.71 -14.55
CA LYS A 44 -3.35 2.84 -15.67
C LYS A 44 -4.82 2.41 -15.53
N HIS A 45 -5.32 2.30 -14.29
CA HIS A 45 -6.69 1.85 -13.99
C HIS A 45 -7.65 3.02 -13.76
N LEU A 46 -7.20 4.07 -13.07
CA LEU A 46 -8.03 5.19 -12.63
C LEU A 46 -7.86 6.45 -13.50
N GLY A 47 -6.92 6.44 -14.45
CA GLY A 47 -6.57 7.63 -15.21
C GLY A 47 -5.97 8.71 -14.30
N GLN A 48 -6.44 9.95 -14.45
CA GLN A 48 -6.02 11.08 -13.60
C GLN A 48 -7.06 11.45 -12.54
N ASP A 49 -8.11 10.64 -12.39
CA ASP A 49 -9.28 10.98 -11.60
C ASP A 49 -9.19 10.48 -10.15
N PHE A 50 -8.00 10.62 -9.56
CA PHE A 50 -7.74 10.37 -8.14
C PHE A 50 -6.66 11.32 -7.60
N ASP A 51 -6.75 11.62 -6.31
CA ASP A 51 -5.74 12.37 -5.56
C ASP A 51 -4.90 11.40 -4.75
N CYS A 52 -3.59 11.41 -4.93
CA CYS A 52 -2.65 10.55 -4.22
C CYS A 52 -1.84 11.36 -3.21
N THR A 53 -1.80 10.88 -1.97
CA THR A 53 -0.83 11.28 -0.95
C THR A 53 0.15 10.14 -0.77
N ALA A 54 1.44 10.40 -0.92
CA ALA A 54 2.50 9.41 -0.71
C ALA A 54 3.43 9.83 0.43
N VAL A 55 3.67 8.93 1.36
CA VAL A 55 4.54 9.14 2.52
C VAL A 55 5.80 8.31 2.35
N GLU A 56 6.95 8.96 2.47
CA GLU A 56 8.27 8.34 2.38
C GLU A 56 9.19 8.98 3.43
N ILE A 57 9.94 8.16 4.15
CA ILE A 57 10.81 8.65 5.23
C ILE A 57 12.16 9.13 4.72
N ASP A 58 12.63 8.60 3.59
CA ASP A 58 13.97 8.87 3.06
C ASP A 58 13.95 9.98 1.99
N GLU A 59 14.48 11.15 2.34
CA GLU A 59 14.62 12.27 1.39
C GLU A 59 15.43 11.92 0.13
N ALA A 60 16.40 11.01 0.25
CA ALA A 60 17.19 10.60 -0.91
C ALA A 60 16.35 9.77 -1.89
N VAL A 61 15.45 8.91 -1.37
CA VAL A 61 14.49 8.17 -2.18
C VAL A 61 13.50 9.12 -2.85
N ILE A 62 12.99 10.13 -2.13
CA ILE A 62 12.11 11.15 -2.71
C ILE A 62 12.86 11.91 -3.84
N GLY A 63 14.12 12.25 -3.64
CA GLY A 63 14.95 12.89 -4.66
C GLY A 63 15.12 12.04 -5.92
N LEU A 64 15.34 10.73 -5.75
CA LEU A 64 15.42 9.78 -6.86
C LEU A 64 14.06 9.64 -7.55
N ALA A 65 12.98 9.49 -6.79
CA ALA A 65 11.62 9.42 -7.33
C ALA A 65 11.29 10.67 -8.16
N SER A 66 11.59 11.86 -7.64
CA SER A 66 11.36 13.13 -8.33
C SER A 66 12.09 13.24 -9.66
N THR A 67 13.23 12.57 -9.78
CA THR A 67 14.04 12.58 -11.01
C THR A 67 13.57 11.54 -12.01
N TYR A 68 13.20 10.34 -11.57
CA TYR A 68 13.04 9.18 -12.45
C TYR A 68 11.60 8.66 -12.57
N GLY A 69 10.82 8.67 -11.49
CA GLY A 69 9.49 8.07 -11.44
C GLY A 69 8.36 9.08 -11.54
N LEU A 70 8.38 10.10 -10.69
CA LEU A 70 7.28 11.06 -10.56
C LEU A 70 6.96 11.86 -11.83
N PRO A 71 7.94 12.18 -12.73
CA PRO A 71 7.62 12.89 -13.97
C PRO A 71 6.65 12.14 -14.92
N ALA A 72 6.49 10.82 -14.75
CA ALA A 72 5.54 10.01 -15.52
C ALA A 72 4.13 10.00 -14.92
N ILE A 73 3.96 10.50 -13.69
CA ILE A 73 2.67 10.55 -12.99
C ILE A 73 1.99 11.86 -13.32
N THR A 74 0.81 11.79 -13.90
CA THR A 74 0.00 12.95 -14.31
C THR A 74 -1.22 13.18 -13.40
N ALA A 75 -1.58 12.18 -12.58
CA ALA A 75 -2.56 12.35 -11.52
C ALA A 75 -2.04 13.27 -10.41
N PRO A 76 -2.90 14.01 -9.71
CA PRO A 76 -2.49 14.82 -8.55
C PRO A 76 -1.77 13.96 -7.51
N LEU A 77 -0.55 14.35 -7.16
CA LEU A 77 0.31 13.65 -6.20
C LEU A 77 0.96 14.63 -5.23
N GLU A 78 0.70 14.42 -3.94
CA GLU A 78 1.40 15.07 -2.84
C GLU A 78 2.39 14.09 -2.22
N VAL A 79 3.67 14.48 -2.12
CA VAL A 79 4.70 13.68 -1.45
C VAL A 79 5.05 14.32 -0.11
N ILE A 80 4.95 13.52 0.96
CA ILE A 80 5.24 13.94 2.33
C ILE A 80 6.46 13.18 2.83
N CYS A 81 7.51 13.92 3.20
CA CYS A 81 8.67 13.35 3.87
C CYS A 81 8.36 13.17 5.35
N ALA A 82 7.98 11.95 5.75
CA ALA A 82 7.64 11.62 7.13
C ALA A 82 7.73 10.11 7.39
N ASP A 83 7.82 9.76 8.66
CA ASP A 83 7.55 8.40 9.11
C ASP A 83 6.05 8.07 8.93
N ALA A 84 5.75 6.89 8.38
CA ALA A 84 4.39 6.48 8.06
C ALA A 84 3.49 6.33 9.29
N GLN A 85 4.03 5.85 10.41
CA GLN A 85 3.30 5.72 11.67
C GLN A 85 2.99 7.09 12.26
N ALA A 86 3.98 7.99 12.25
CA ALA A 86 3.78 9.37 12.72
C ALA A 86 2.77 10.13 11.85
N TYR A 87 2.76 9.89 10.55
CA TYR A 87 1.78 10.47 9.63
C TYR A 87 0.36 9.99 9.96
N LEU A 88 0.15 8.67 10.07
CA LEU A 88 -1.18 8.11 10.38
C LEU A 88 -1.72 8.62 11.73
N ALA A 89 -0.86 8.71 12.75
CA ALA A 89 -1.26 9.18 14.07
C ALA A 89 -1.67 10.67 14.11
N GLN A 90 -1.26 11.47 13.13
CA GLN A 90 -1.50 12.92 13.11
C GLN A 90 -2.51 13.36 12.05
N THR A 91 -2.70 12.56 11.00
CA THR A 91 -3.61 12.94 9.91
C THR A 91 -5.08 12.81 10.32
N THR A 92 -5.89 13.76 9.87
CA THR A 92 -7.37 13.65 9.93
C THR A 92 -7.96 13.30 8.56
N ALA A 93 -7.09 13.14 7.56
CA ALA A 93 -7.52 12.79 6.21
C ALA A 93 -8.09 11.36 6.17
N LYS A 94 -9.03 11.15 5.25
CA LYS A 94 -9.65 9.85 4.99
C LYS A 94 -9.41 9.45 3.55
N PHE A 95 -9.20 8.16 3.32
CA PHE A 95 -8.82 7.60 2.04
C PHE A 95 -9.76 6.46 1.62
N ASP A 96 -9.95 6.30 0.32
CA ASP A 96 -10.71 5.20 -0.26
C ASP A 96 -9.82 3.96 -0.45
N LEU A 97 -8.52 4.19 -0.64
CA LEU A 97 -7.50 3.16 -0.75
C LEU A 97 -6.27 3.55 0.06
N ILE A 98 -5.75 2.62 0.86
CA ILE A 98 -4.44 2.72 1.50
C ILE A 98 -3.56 1.58 0.99
N CYS A 99 -2.46 1.92 0.31
CA CYS A 99 -1.42 0.97 -0.10
C CYS A 99 -0.29 1.01 0.93
N MET A 100 -0.01 -0.10 1.59
CA MET A 100 1.10 -0.26 2.53
C MET A 100 2.22 -1.06 1.87
N ASP A 101 3.35 -0.41 1.65
CA ASP A 101 4.52 -0.96 0.95
C ASP A 101 5.84 -0.50 1.59
N VAL A 102 5.86 -0.48 2.93
CA VAL A 102 7.07 -0.11 3.68
C VAL A 102 7.90 -1.35 3.96
N PHE A 103 9.15 -1.33 3.49
CA PHE A 103 10.14 -2.35 3.75
C PHE A 103 11.44 -1.70 4.20
N LEU A 104 12.09 -2.30 5.19
CA LEU A 104 13.47 -2.04 5.54
C LEU A 104 14.29 -3.25 5.08
N ASP A 105 15.10 -3.07 4.02
CA ASP A 105 15.67 -4.19 3.25
C ASP A 105 14.56 -5.12 2.73
N ASP A 106 14.54 -6.38 3.18
CA ASP A 106 13.55 -7.38 2.78
C ASP A 106 12.59 -7.74 3.94
N VAL A 107 12.36 -6.83 4.89
CA VAL A 107 11.51 -7.08 6.06
C VAL A 107 10.56 -5.91 6.27
N VAL A 108 9.30 -6.21 6.57
CA VAL A 108 8.39 -5.20 7.12
C VAL A 108 8.80 -4.94 8.57
N PRO A 109 9.09 -3.67 8.97
CA PRO A 109 9.45 -3.39 10.35
C PRO A 109 8.36 -3.78 11.34
N GLU A 110 8.74 -4.29 12.53
CA GLU A 110 7.82 -4.80 13.54
C GLU A 110 6.75 -3.79 13.98
N ASP A 111 7.06 -2.51 14.00
CA ASP A 111 6.13 -1.45 14.37
C ASP A 111 4.92 -1.37 13.43
N PHE A 112 5.09 -1.72 12.15
CA PHE A 112 4.01 -1.76 11.16
C PHE A 112 3.16 -3.03 11.26
N GLU A 113 3.62 -4.05 11.98
CA GLU A 113 2.88 -5.28 12.25
C GLU A 113 2.00 -5.19 13.52
N GLN A 114 2.08 -4.10 14.28
CA GLN A 114 1.30 -3.93 15.50
C GLN A 114 -0.18 -3.63 15.20
N GLN A 115 -1.07 -4.15 16.05
CA GLN A 115 -2.51 -3.87 15.93
C GLN A 115 -2.84 -2.38 16.04
N THR A 116 -2.04 -1.61 16.78
CA THR A 116 -2.18 -0.15 16.87
C THR A 116 -1.99 0.52 15.51
N PHE A 117 -0.94 0.15 14.76
CA PHE A 117 -0.73 0.66 13.41
C PHE A 117 -1.86 0.27 12.44
N LEU A 118 -2.32 -0.98 12.52
CA LEU A 118 -3.46 -1.45 11.72
C LEU A 118 -4.75 -0.71 12.08
N ALA A 119 -4.94 -0.37 13.36
CA ALA A 119 -6.09 0.43 13.80
C ALA A 119 -6.02 1.87 13.28
N ASP A 120 -4.83 2.49 13.31
CA ASP A 120 -4.61 3.83 12.75
C ASP A 120 -4.89 3.85 11.23
N MET A 121 -4.46 2.81 10.50
CA MET A 121 -4.83 2.65 9.08
C MET A 121 -6.35 2.55 8.90
N LYS A 122 -7.02 1.75 9.72
CA LYS A 122 -8.48 1.59 9.69
C LYS A 122 -9.19 2.91 9.95
N ASP A 123 -8.71 3.67 10.92
CA ASP A 123 -9.27 4.98 11.25
C ASP A 123 -9.05 6.02 10.14
N CYS A 124 -8.09 5.81 9.24
CA CYS A 124 -7.86 6.65 8.07
C CYS A 124 -8.69 6.24 6.85
N LEU A 125 -9.49 5.18 6.90
CA LEU A 125 -10.36 4.78 5.79
C LEU A 125 -11.67 5.58 5.75
N ASN A 126 -12.11 5.87 4.53
CA ASN A 126 -13.48 6.25 4.24
C ASN A 126 -14.43 5.04 4.44
N PRO A 127 -15.75 5.25 4.64
CA PRO A 127 -16.73 4.18 4.56
C PRO A 127 -16.59 3.45 3.21
N ASN A 128 -16.48 2.13 3.24
CA ASN A 128 -16.20 1.23 2.10
C ASN A 128 -14.77 1.31 1.52
N GLY A 129 -13.89 2.11 2.09
CA GLY A 129 -12.48 2.14 1.75
C GLY A 129 -11.79 0.80 2.02
N PHE A 130 -10.69 0.54 1.32
CA PHE A 130 -9.96 -0.70 1.47
C PHE A 130 -8.45 -0.49 1.58
N ILE A 131 -7.79 -1.50 2.13
CA ILE A 131 -6.34 -1.55 2.31
C ILE A 131 -5.77 -2.60 1.35
N LEU A 132 -4.60 -2.31 0.82
CA LEU A 132 -3.71 -3.26 0.18
C LEU A 132 -2.40 -3.26 0.97
N TYR A 133 -2.18 -4.29 1.75
CA TYR A 133 -1.00 -4.45 2.60
C TYR A 133 -0.08 -5.51 2.00
N ASN A 134 1.05 -5.08 1.47
CA ASN A 134 2.02 -5.98 0.83
C ASN A 134 2.88 -6.71 1.87
N ARG A 135 2.96 -8.04 1.73
CA ARG A 135 3.79 -8.92 2.53
C ARG A 135 4.68 -9.78 1.64
N LEU A 136 5.89 -10.07 2.08
CA LEU A 136 6.74 -11.04 1.38
C LEU A 136 6.24 -12.47 1.59
N ALA A 137 6.32 -13.26 0.52
CA ALA A 137 6.04 -14.69 0.50
C ALA A 137 6.96 -15.44 -0.47
N ALA A 138 8.17 -14.90 -0.71
CA ALA A 138 9.12 -15.43 -1.68
C ALA A 138 9.76 -16.75 -1.23
N THR A 139 9.96 -16.91 0.07
CA THR A 139 10.47 -18.15 0.67
C THR A 139 9.40 -18.81 1.53
N TRP A 140 9.60 -20.06 1.88
CA TRP A 140 8.72 -20.75 2.83
C TRP A 140 8.66 -20.03 4.19
N HIS A 141 9.78 -19.45 4.62
CA HIS A 141 9.85 -18.70 5.88
C HIS A 141 9.01 -17.43 5.80
N ASP A 142 9.13 -16.65 4.71
CA ASP A 142 8.37 -15.42 4.51
C ASP A 142 6.87 -15.70 4.43
N ALA A 143 6.48 -16.72 3.65
CA ALA A 143 5.09 -17.12 3.51
C ALA A 143 4.47 -17.50 4.87
N ARG A 144 5.21 -18.24 5.71
CA ARG A 144 4.75 -18.64 7.05
C ARG A 144 4.64 -17.43 7.99
N ALA A 145 5.61 -16.51 7.96
CA ALA A 145 5.56 -15.28 8.75
C ALA A 145 4.36 -14.41 8.33
N SER A 146 4.12 -14.27 7.02
CA SER A 146 2.99 -13.50 6.48
C SER A 146 1.64 -14.15 6.81
N GLU A 147 1.54 -15.48 6.78
CA GLU A 147 0.33 -16.18 7.26
C GLU A 147 0.08 -16.00 8.76
N ALA A 148 1.14 -16.04 9.58
CA ALA A 148 1.01 -15.82 11.02
C ALA A 148 0.56 -14.39 11.30
N PHE A 149 1.18 -13.39 10.69
CA PHE A 149 0.75 -12.00 10.78
C PHE A 149 -0.71 -11.81 10.36
N TYR A 150 -1.11 -12.39 9.23
CA TYR A 150 -2.50 -12.33 8.77
C TYR A 150 -3.48 -12.87 9.80
N LYS A 151 -3.21 -14.05 10.36
CA LYS A 151 -4.10 -14.73 11.31
C LYS A 151 -4.13 -14.06 12.68
N ASP A 152 -2.95 -13.67 13.20
CA ASP A 152 -2.78 -13.29 14.59
C ASP A 152 -2.92 -11.77 14.83
N GLN A 153 -2.57 -10.96 13.83
CA GLN A 153 -2.58 -9.50 13.94
C GLN A 153 -3.63 -8.85 13.02
N PHE A 154 -3.58 -9.17 11.72
CA PHE A 154 -4.41 -8.49 10.73
C PHE A 154 -5.91 -8.78 10.93
N LEU A 155 -6.30 -10.05 11.10
CA LEU A 155 -7.70 -10.43 11.33
C LEU A 155 -8.25 -9.95 12.68
N ALA A 156 -7.41 -9.68 13.66
CA ALA A 156 -7.84 -9.09 14.93
C ALA A 156 -8.42 -7.66 14.75
N VAL A 157 -7.88 -6.90 13.77
CA VAL A 157 -8.33 -5.54 13.45
C VAL A 157 -9.35 -5.55 12.30
N PHE A 158 -9.16 -6.44 11.32
CA PHE A 158 -9.99 -6.59 10.13
C PHE A 158 -10.59 -7.99 10.04
N PRO A 159 -11.67 -8.29 10.80
CA PRO A 159 -12.23 -9.64 10.86
C PRO A 159 -12.74 -10.20 9.53
N GLU A 160 -13.09 -9.31 8.58
CA GLU A 160 -13.48 -9.67 7.21
C GLU A 160 -12.32 -9.61 6.21
N GLY A 161 -11.08 -9.62 6.73
CA GLY A 161 -9.89 -9.56 5.90
C GLY A 161 -9.77 -10.78 4.99
N ALA A 162 -9.14 -10.55 3.84
CA ALA A 162 -8.80 -11.57 2.86
C ALA A 162 -7.38 -11.34 2.34
N TYR A 163 -6.88 -12.23 1.51
CA TYR A 163 -5.62 -12.03 0.82
C TYR A 163 -5.60 -12.62 -0.58
N LEU A 164 -4.77 -12.05 -1.43
CA LEU A 164 -4.39 -12.55 -2.74
C LEU A 164 -2.97 -13.09 -2.67
N SER A 165 -2.77 -14.33 -3.10
CA SER A 165 -1.42 -14.92 -3.24
C SER A 165 -0.84 -14.52 -4.59
N LEU A 166 0.33 -13.90 -4.56
CA LEU A 166 1.08 -13.46 -5.73
C LEU A 166 2.41 -14.19 -5.81
N LYS A 167 3.12 -14.06 -6.93
CA LYS A 167 4.46 -14.60 -7.07
C LYS A 167 5.44 -13.87 -6.14
N GLY A 168 5.76 -14.51 -5.01
CA GLY A 168 6.71 -13.97 -4.03
C GLY A 168 6.11 -12.98 -3.02
N ASN A 169 4.81 -12.68 -3.10
CA ASN A 169 4.12 -11.78 -2.20
C ASN A 169 2.75 -12.30 -1.77
N MET A 170 2.23 -11.75 -0.69
CA MET A 170 0.86 -11.91 -0.22
C MET A 170 0.27 -10.51 -0.03
N MET A 171 -0.77 -10.17 -0.77
CA MET A 171 -1.46 -8.90 -0.66
C MET A 171 -2.69 -9.05 0.24
N LEU A 172 -2.65 -8.43 1.43
CA LEU A 172 -3.77 -8.48 2.37
C LEU A 172 -4.73 -7.32 2.10
N THR A 173 -6.01 -7.57 2.38
CA THR A 173 -7.06 -6.55 2.32
C THR A 173 -8.03 -6.71 3.49
N ASN A 174 -8.65 -5.62 3.93
CA ASN A 174 -9.72 -5.61 4.94
C ASN A 174 -11.09 -6.01 4.38
N LYS A 175 -11.20 -6.33 3.07
CA LYS A 175 -12.48 -6.48 2.37
C LYS A 175 -12.57 -7.81 1.64
N GLN A 176 -13.50 -8.69 2.07
CA GLN A 176 -13.82 -9.91 1.33
C GLN A 176 -14.39 -9.60 -0.06
N GLY A 177 -14.01 -10.40 -1.06
CA GLY A 177 -14.50 -10.27 -2.43
C GLY A 177 -14.00 -9.01 -3.14
N LEU A 178 -12.85 -8.48 -2.72
CA LEU A 178 -12.16 -7.41 -3.43
C LEU A 178 -11.49 -7.94 -4.71
N PHE A 179 -10.99 -9.20 -4.62
CA PHE A 179 -10.31 -9.93 -5.69
C PHE A 179 -11.20 -11.04 -6.26
#